data_2e108461d1fcc0c7bdae3ba777680900
#
_entry.id   2e108461d1fcc0c7bdae3ba777680900
#
_cell.length_a   1.000
_cell.length_b   1.000
_cell.length_c   1.000
_cell.angle_alpha   90.00
_cell.angle_beta   90.00
_cell.angle_gamma   90.00
#
_symmetry.space_group_name_H-M   'P 1'
#
loop_
_entity.id
_entity.type
_entity.pdbx_description
1 polymer ?
#
loop_
_entity_poly.entity_id
_entity_poly.type
_entity_poly.pdbx_seq_one_letter_code
_entity_poly.pdbx_strand_id
1 'polypeptide(L)'
;MAPALLKGVVKKTGLTCSTFDFNAETIKFLNDHYADIKPRVIRWFDYEEYNDCVEVQEVIVEIVKYITSRIMTENPKWICLSLFCHTAKKLNVQLCKFIKKNYDVKIVIGGNAVFTDPKSPRPYGKILKKAKLIDHYIVGDGEEPLYNLLTGSSDGVNSETFQALDDLSKQPFSDYDDYNWALYETKRLPMYASRGCVRRCTFCDVYKLWKKFKLRYAEDVFKEMLYQIDKTGITNFYFRDSLVNGSITEYRKLCKLVGDYNKTAEKKIQWTGFFIFRPQEQMPEEDWKLTAESGATLLRIGIETFIDSTRYHMRKKFNNKDILFGLQMAKKYQVGLEFLMIIGYVNETEKDFQESLQWLDNHKEYAGFPLMNLSIGGTLTVTDLTDLYQQAEDYNVTIGNKIHLWENKAINLDYETRERRKIIFLQKAKELGYQVNVDEKPGM
;
A
#
# COMPACT_ATOMS: atom_id res chain seq x y z
N MET A 1 -5.76 -8.04 3.52
CA MET A 1 -5.22 -9.09 2.61
C MET A 1 -4.23 -10.03 3.31
N ALA A 2 -3.12 -9.55 3.88
CA ALA A 2 -2.10 -10.46 4.44
C ALA A 2 -2.66 -11.47 5.45
N PRO A 3 -3.50 -11.11 6.46
CA PRO A 3 -4.06 -12.12 7.36
C PRO A 3 -4.91 -13.17 6.65
N ALA A 4 -5.74 -12.80 5.67
CA ALA A 4 -6.56 -13.76 4.91
C ALA A 4 -5.70 -14.73 4.09
N LEU A 5 -4.63 -14.25 3.45
CA LEU A 5 -3.68 -15.11 2.73
C LEU A 5 -2.94 -16.05 3.68
N LEU A 6 -2.46 -15.53 4.81
CA LEU A 6 -1.77 -16.32 5.82
C LEU A 6 -2.70 -17.34 6.49
N LYS A 7 -4.00 -17.06 6.64
CA LYS A 7 -4.99 -18.05 7.06
C LYS A 7 -5.02 -19.25 6.11
N GLY A 8 -5.01 -19.00 4.78
CA GLY A 8 -4.90 -20.05 3.78
C GLY A 8 -3.61 -20.88 3.94
N VAL A 9 -2.48 -20.25 4.31
CA VAL A 9 -1.22 -20.95 4.61
C VAL A 9 -1.34 -21.78 5.87
N VAL A 10 -1.91 -21.24 6.95
CA VAL A 10 -2.09 -21.97 8.21
C VAL A 10 -2.95 -23.21 8.01
N LYS A 11 -4.02 -23.13 7.24
CA LYS A 11 -4.86 -24.31 6.90
C LYS A 11 -4.07 -25.46 6.26
N LYS A 12 -3.02 -25.20 5.49
CA LYS A 12 -2.15 -26.23 4.93
C LYS A 12 -1.35 -27.01 6.00
N THR A 13 -1.17 -26.45 7.20
CA THR A 13 -0.51 -27.14 8.32
C THR A 13 -1.43 -28.09 9.09
N GLY A 14 -2.73 -28.09 8.79
CA GLY A 14 -3.75 -28.82 9.55
C GLY A 14 -4.19 -28.12 10.84
N LEU A 15 -3.67 -26.93 11.14
CA LEU A 15 -4.07 -26.15 12.31
C LEU A 15 -5.33 -25.32 12.02
N THR A 16 -6.13 -25.09 13.07
CA THR A 16 -7.24 -24.15 13.05
C THR A 16 -6.72 -22.73 13.16
N CYS A 17 -7.41 -21.77 12.52
CA CYS A 17 -7.02 -20.37 12.51
C CYS A 17 -8.24 -19.47 12.40
N SER A 18 -8.38 -18.52 13.32
CA SER A 18 -9.35 -17.41 13.25
C SER A 18 -8.63 -16.12 12.88
N THR A 19 -9.26 -15.28 12.06
CA THR A 19 -8.69 -14.01 11.59
C THR A 19 -9.56 -12.84 12.03
N PHE A 20 -8.94 -11.81 12.58
CA PHE A 20 -9.61 -10.57 13.02
C PHE A 20 -9.04 -9.36 12.26
N ASP A 21 -9.90 -8.46 11.85
CA ASP A 21 -9.50 -7.13 11.38
C ASP A 21 -9.77 -6.09 12.47
N PHE A 22 -8.81 -5.97 13.39
CA PHE A 22 -8.93 -5.03 14.48
C PHE A 22 -8.86 -3.56 14.06
N ASN A 23 -8.47 -3.25 12.84
CA ASN A 23 -8.61 -1.89 12.33
C ASN A 23 -10.10 -1.52 12.18
N ALA A 24 -10.86 -2.37 11.52
CA ALA A 24 -12.31 -2.16 11.35
C ALA A 24 -13.08 -2.28 12.68
N GLU A 25 -12.76 -3.30 13.50
CA GLU A 25 -13.42 -3.50 14.79
C GLU A 25 -13.14 -2.36 15.79
N THR A 26 -11.91 -1.83 15.83
CA THR A 26 -11.56 -0.69 16.70
C THR A 26 -12.27 0.58 16.29
N ILE A 27 -12.40 0.86 14.98
CA ILE A 27 -13.18 2.01 14.51
C ILE A 27 -14.64 1.90 14.94
N LYS A 28 -15.24 0.71 14.83
CA LYS A 28 -16.60 0.48 15.32
C LYS A 28 -16.67 0.67 16.83
N PHE A 29 -15.77 0.07 17.60
CA PHE A 29 -15.71 0.20 19.06
C PHE A 29 -15.62 1.67 19.50
N LEU A 30 -14.79 2.47 18.84
CA LEU A 30 -14.67 3.90 19.10
C LEU A 30 -15.96 4.66 18.76
N ASN A 31 -16.61 4.33 17.65
CA ASN A 31 -17.90 4.94 17.29
C ASN A 31 -18.99 4.65 18.31
N ASP A 32 -19.03 3.41 18.81
CA ASP A 32 -20.09 2.95 19.69
C ASP A 32 -19.92 3.48 21.13
N HIS A 33 -18.67 3.69 21.60
CA HIS A 33 -18.40 3.96 23.02
C HIS A 33 -17.63 5.26 23.29
N TYR A 34 -16.92 5.81 22.29
CA TYR A 34 -15.96 6.91 22.47
C TYR A 34 -15.99 7.92 21.31
N ALA A 35 -17.17 8.19 20.75
CA ALA A 35 -17.34 9.02 19.55
C ALA A 35 -16.69 10.41 19.71
N ASP A 36 -16.86 11.06 20.87
CA ASP A 36 -16.39 12.42 21.14
C ASP A 36 -14.86 12.51 21.18
N ILE A 37 -14.18 11.48 21.73
CA ILE A 37 -12.72 11.45 21.86
C ILE A 37 -12.05 10.76 20.68
N LYS A 38 -12.81 10.05 19.82
CA LYS A 38 -12.29 9.29 18.68
C LYS A 38 -11.29 10.07 17.81
N PRO A 39 -11.51 11.36 17.44
CA PRO A 39 -10.53 12.09 16.64
C PRO A 39 -9.15 12.19 17.30
N ARG A 40 -9.10 12.40 18.63
CA ARG A 40 -7.84 12.46 19.38
C ARG A 40 -7.18 11.09 19.49
N VAL A 41 -7.97 10.03 19.68
CA VAL A 41 -7.46 8.64 19.70
C VAL A 41 -6.87 8.26 18.36
N ILE A 42 -7.52 8.60 17.23
CA ILE A 42 -6.99 8.36 15.89
C ILE A 42 -5.67 9.11 15.69
N ARG A 43 -5.58 10.37 16.10
CA ARG A 43 -4.34 11.14 16.04
C ARG A 43 -3.22 10.57 16.91
N TRP A 44 -3.54 9.93 18.03
CA TRP A 44 -2.54 9.26 18.85
C TRP A 44 -1.76 8.17 18.08
N PHE A 45 -2.37 7.49 17.12
CA PHE A 45 -1.66 6.51 16.30
C PHE A 45 -0.56 7.16 15.46
N ASP A 46 -0.81 8.34 14.94
CA ASP A 46 0.05 9.01 13.97
C ASP A 46 1.04 10.00 14.63
N TYR A 47 0.67 10.63 15.75
CA TYR A 47 1.41 11.73 16.36
C TYR A 47 1.78 11.47 17.83
N GLU A 48 2.84 12.14 18.30
CA GLU A 48 3.25 12.07 19.72
C GLU A 48 2.46 13.03 20.63
N GLU A 49 1.72 13.96 20.04
CA GLU A 49 0.97 15.04 20.71
C GLU A 49 0.04 14.54 21.83
N TYR A 50 -0.55 13.36 21.65
CA TYR A 50 -1.51 12.79 22.62
C TYR A 50 -0.92 11.67 23.49
N ASN A 51 0.41 11.50 23.50
CA ASN A 51 1.02 10.42 24.29
C ASN A 51 0.80 10.61 25.80
N ASP A 52 0.75 11.86 26.28
CA ASP A 52 0.57 12.20 27.69
C ASP A 52 -0.86 12.63 28.01
N CYS A 53 -1.79 12.54 27.07
CA CYS A 53 -3.21 12.83 27.32
C CYS A 53 -3.86 11.67 28.07
N VAL A 54 -4.17 11.87 29.38
CA VAL A 54 -4.72 10.84 30.26
C VAL A 54 -5.96 10.19 29.69
N GLU A 55 -6.93 10.99 29.23
CA GLU A 55 -8.19 10.52 28.66
C GLU A 55 -7.98 9.63 27.41
N VAL A 56 -7.02 9.99 26.53
CA VAL A 56 -6.65 9.16 25.37
C VAL A 56 -6.01 7.86 25.83
N GLN A 57 -5.11 7.91 26.83
CA GLN A 57 -4.45 6.70 27.35
C GLN A 57 -5.44 5.73 27.99
N GLU A 58 -6.45 6.22 28.70
CA GLU A 58 -7.52 5.39 29.26
C GLU A 58 -8.27 4.64 28.15
N VAL A 59 -8.65 5.34 27.07
CA VAL A 59 -9.31 4.70 25.91
C VAL A 59 -8.40 3.70 25.21
N ILE A 60 -7.09 3.97 25.10
CA ILE A 60 -6.13 3.00 24.54
C ILE A 60 -6.07 1.73 25.39
N VAL A 61 -6.11 1.84 26.70
CA VAL A 61 -6.17 0.67 27.61
C VAL A 61 -7.44 -0.15 27.35
N GLU A 62 -8.59 0.49 27.19
CA GLU A 62 -9.86 -0.20 26.89
C GLU A 62 -9.82 -0.88 25.50
N ILE A 63 -9.24 -0.23 24.48
CA ILE A 63 -9.01 -0.85 23.17
C ILE A 63 -8.13 -2.10 23.32
N VAL A 64 -7.04 -2.04 24.07
CA VAL A 64 -6.14 -3.19 24.28
C VAL A 64 -6.88 -4.33 24.99
N LYS A 65 -7.68 -4.04 26.00
CA LYS A 65 -8.51 -5.03 26.71
C LYS A 65 -9.54 -5.65 25.77
N TYR A 66 -10.24 -4.83 24.98
CA TYR A 66 -11.22 -5.29 23.99
C TYR A 66 -10.58 -6.24 22.98
N ILE A 67 -9.49 -5.82 22.33
CA ILE A 67 -8.77 -6.66 21.34
C ILE A 67 -8.31 -7.97 22.00
N THR A 68 -7.71 -7.89 23.18
CA THR A 68 -7.21 -9.08 23.89
C THR A 68 -8.36 -10.03 24.22
N SER A 69 -9.48 -9.54 24.75
CA SER A 69 -10.64 -10.38 25.06
C SER A 69 -11.15 -11.12 23.82
N ARG A 70 -11.25 -10.43 22.68
CA ARG A 70 -11.65 -11.02 21.40
C ARG A 70 -10.69 -12.13 20.93
N ILE A 71 -9.37 -11.91 21.04
CA ILE A 71 -8.37 -12.92 20.68
C ILE A 71 -8.48 -14.13 21.62
N MET A 72 -8.61 -13.91 22.90
CA MET A 72 -8.56 -14.97 23.90
C MET A 72 -9.83 -15.84 23.97
N THR A 73 -10.95 -15.41 23.35
CA THR A 73 -12.11 -16.31 23.14
C THR A 73 -11.78 -17.55 22.32
N GLU A 74 -10.75 -17.47 21.45
CA GLU A 74 -10.29 -18.59 20.62
C GLU A 74 -9.32 -19.53 21.34
N ASN A 75 -8.90 -19.21 22.57
CA ASN A 75 -7.89 -19.94 23.32
C ASN A 75 -6.63 -20.29 22.47
N PRO A 76 -5.97 -19.30 21.87
CA PRO A 76 -4.92 -19.53 20.88
C PRO A 76 -3.62 -20.02 21.53
N LYS A 77 -2.91 -20.94 20.84
CA LYS A 77 -1.51 -21.24 21.13
C LYS A 77 -0.55 -20.22 20.53
N TRP A 78 -0.95 -19.59 19.44
CA TRP A 78 -0.19 -18.60 18.69
C TRP A 78 -1.05 -17.40 18.38
N ILE A 79 -0.49 -16.21 18.55
CA ILE A 79 -1.05 -14.94 18.06
C ILE A 79 -0.13 -14.42 16.97
N CYS A 80 -0.68 -14.28 15.74
CA CYS A 80 0.03 -13.77 14.58
C CYS A 80 -0.42 -12.33 14.30
N LEU A 81 0.44 -11.34 14.51
CA LEU A 81 0.12 -9.93 14.32
C LEU A 81 0.69 -9.42 12.99
N SER A 82 -0.16 -8.84 12.16
CA SER A 82 0.26 -8.18 10.92
C SER A 82 0.49 -6.69 11.15
N LEU A 83 1.75 -6.27 11.09
CA LEU A 83 2.21 -4.90 11.28
C LEU A 83 2.58 -4.29 9.92
N PHE A 84 1.59 -3.71 9.23
CA PHE A 84 1.79 -3.20 7.87
C PHE A 84 2.38 -1.78 7.85
N CYS A 85 1.90 -0.87 8.70
CA CYS A 85 2.32 0.52 8.74
C CYS A 85 2.92 0.92 10.09
N HIS A 86 3.68 2.01 10.10
CA HIS A 86 4.33 2.51 11.31
C HIS A 86 3.34 2.98 12.37
N THR A 87 2.19 3.50 11.97
CA THR A 87 1.13 3.98 12.88
C THR A 87 0.58 2.87 13.77
N ALA A 88 0.60 1.62 13.29
CA ALA A 88 0.18 0.47 14.09
C ALA A 88 1.19 0.08 15.19
N LYS A 89 2.42 0.60 15.19
CA LYS A 89 3.48 0.19 16.15
C LYS A 89 3.10 0.47 17.60
N LYS A 90 2.56 1.66 17.90
CA LYS A 90 2.22 2.06 19.27
C LYS A 90 1.22 1.09 19.92
N LEU A 91 0.09 0.84 19.24
CA LEU A 91 -0.93 -0.08 19.75
C LEU A 91 -0.41 -1.51 19.86
N ASN A 92 0.34 -2.00 18.87
CA ASN A 92 0.90 -3.36 18.91
C ASN A 92 1.85 -3.55 20.10
N VAL A 93 2.66 -2.54 20.45
CA VAL A 93 3.52 -2.61 21.66
C VAL A 93 2.69 -2.72 22.91
N GLN A 94 1.64 -1.91 23.08
CA GLN A 94 0.75 -1.97 24.24
C GLN A 94 0.02 -3.32 24.33
N LEU A 95 -0.46 -3.82 23.20
CA LEU A 95 -1.13 -5.12 23.08
C LEU A 95 -0.17 -6.26 23.47
N CYS A 96 1.05 -6.30 22.90
CA CYS A 96 2.03 -7.33 23.24
C CYS A 96 2.42 -7.29 24.73
N LYS A 97 2.62 -6.09 25.31
CA LYS A 97 2.90 -5.93 26.75
C LYS A 97 1.77 -6.49 27.61
N PHE A 98 0.51 -6.16 27.26
CA PHE A 98 -0.65 -6.61 28.00
C PHE A 98 -0.83 -8.13 27.91
N ILE A 99 -0.71 -8.69 26.70
CA ILE A 99 -0.82 -10.16 26.48
C ILE A 99 0.28 -10.90 27.24
N LYS A 100 1.55 -10.51 27.08
CA LYS A 100 2.68 -11.18 27.74
C LYS A 100 2.65 -11.10 29.27
N LYS A 101 2.01 -10.07 29.81
CA LYS A 101 1.83 -9.93 31.27
C LYS A 101 0.75 -10.88 31.82
N ASN A 102 -0.30 -11.15 31.05
CA ASN A 102 -1.51 -11.80 31.55
C ASN A 102 -1.73 -13.23 31.01
N TYR A 103 -1.05 -13.62 29.93
CA TYR A 103 -1.30 -14.89 29.24
C TYR A 103 0.00 -15.57 28.80
N ASP A 104 0.04 -16.88 28.92
CA ASP A 104 1.12 -17.71 28.36
C ASP A 104 0.77 -18.16 26.93
N VAL A 105 1.03 -17.26 25.97
CA VAL A 105 0.78 -17.49 24.55
C VAL A 105 1.96 -16.98 23.73
N LYS A 106 2.26 -17.68 22.63
CA LYS A 106 3.34 -17.28 21.72
C LYS A 106 2.86 -16.19 20.76
N ILE A 107 3.69 -15.18 20.55
CA ILE A 107 3.41 -14.06 19.65
C ILE A 107 4.43 -14.05 18.52
N VAL A 108 3.96 -14.05 17.26
CA VAL A 108 4.77 -13.78 16.08
C VAL A 108 4.25 -12.53 15.36
N ILE A 109 5.14 -11.64 14.96
CA ILE A 109 4.78 -10.45 14.17
C ILE A 109 5.39 -10.51 12.78
N GLY A 110 4.67 -10.00 11.78
CA GLY A 110 5.12 -9.85 10.40
C GLY A 110 4.54 -8.60 9.75
N GLY A 111 4.94 -8.36 8.51
CA GLY A 111 4.49 -7.22 7.72
C GLY A 111 5.57 -6.16 7.51
N ASN A 112 5.30 -5.20 6.63
CA ASN A 112 6.31 -4.26 6.15
C ASN A 112 6.97 -3.44 7.27
N ALA A 113 6.20 -2.98 8.26
CA ALA A 113 6.73 -2.16 9.37
C ALA A 113 7.59 -2.94 10.38
N VAL A 114 7.68 -4.27 10.26
CA VAL A 114 8.58 -5.10 11.08
C VAL A 114 10.03 -4.99 10.62
N PHE A 115 10.24 -4.74 9.32
CA PHE A 115 11.57 -4.60 8.73
C PHE A 115 12.18 -3.23 9.01
N THR A 116 11.41 -2.17 8.78
CA THR A 116 11.90 -0.81 8.83
C THR A 116 11.73 -0.18 10.21
N ASP A 117 12.81 0.32 10.77
CA ASP A 117 12.80 1.26 11.89
C ASP A 117 13.61 2.50 11.50
N PRO A 118 12.97 3.66 11.29
CA PRO A 118 13.66 4.89 10.93
C PRO A 118 14.73 5.34 11.93
N LYS A 119 14.66 4.83 13.17
CA LYS A 119 15.58 5.18 14.27
C LYS A 119 16.68 4.12 14.49
N SER A 120 16.64 3.01 13.77
CA SER A 120 17.59 1.90 13.97
C SER A 120 17.84 1.15 12.67
N PRO A 121 19.11 0.80 12.37
CA PRO A 121 19.44 -0.05 11.22
C PRO A 121 19.00 -1.52 11.42
N ARG A 122 18.40 -1.86 12.57
CA ARG A 122 17.97 -3.22 12.89
C ARG A 122 16.48 -3.39 12.62
N PRO A 123 16.04 -4.58 12.18
CA PRO A 123 14.61 -4.86 12.06
C PRO A 123 13.89 -4.59 13.38
N TYR A 124 12.76 -3.91 13.30
CA TYR A 124 11.94 -3.56 14.47
C TYR A 124 11.50 -4.82 15.24
N GLY A 125 11.23 -5.90 14.54
CA GLY A 125 10.94 -7.20 15.14
C GLY A 125 12.05 -7.71 16.07
N LYS A 126 13.31 -7.49 15.72
CA LYS A 126 14.45 -7.85 16.57
C LYS A 126 14.47 -7.06 17.89
N ILE A 127 14.09 -5.78 17.84
CA ILE A 127 13.98 -4.91 19.02
C ILE A 127 12.91 -5.45 19.96
N LEU A 128 11.71 -5.75 19.44
CA LEU A 128 10.60 -6.27 20.23
C LEU A 128 10.91 -7.65 20.83
N LYS A 129 11.58 -8.52 20.08
CA LYS A 129 12.01 -9.84 20.57
C LYS A 129 13.03 -9.69 21.71
N LYS A 130 14.04 -8.82 21.57
CA LYS A 130 15.01 -8.54 22.63
C LYS A 130 14.33 -7.99 23.89
N ALA A 131 13.27 -7.21 23.74
CA ALA A 131 12.45 -6.69 24.82
C ALA A 131 11.47 -7.75 25.41
N LYS A 132 11.49 -9.00 24.94
CA LYS A 132 10.61 -10.10 25.34
C LYS A 132 9.11 -9.81 25.16
N LEU A 133 8.77 -8.92 24.23
CA LEU A 133 7.38 -8.56 23.90
C LEU A 133 6.78 -9.53 22.87
N ILE A 134 7.63 -10.24 22.14
CA ILE A 134 7.24 -11.23 21.13
C ILE A 134 8.21 -12.42 21.18
N ASP A 135 7.78 -13.55 20.64
CA ASP A 135 8.62 -14.76 20.54
C ASP A 135 9.35 -14.80 19.19
N HIS A 136 8.65 -14.42 18.12
CA HIS A 136 9.19 -14.48 16.76
C HIS A 136 8.80 -13.26 15.94
N TYR A 137 9.59 -12.99 14.89
CA TYR A 137 9.26 -12.02 13.86
C TYR A 137 9.61 -12.54 12.46
N ILE A 138 8.90 -12.05 11.45
CA ILE A 138 9.09 -12.41 10.05
C ILE A 138 9.25 -11.12 9.25
N VAL A 139 10.32 -11.02 8.46
CA VAL A 139 10.64 -9.86 7.61
C VAL A 139 10.41 -10.25 6.15
N GLY A 140 9.54 -9.55 5.45
CA GLY A 140 9.20 -9.80 4.05
C GLY A 140 7.94 -10.65 3.86
N ASP A 141 7.95 -11.51 2.85
CA ASP A 141 6.84 -12.42 2.55
C ASP A 141 6.71 -13.46 3.67
N GLY A 142 5.55 -13.54 4.27
CA GLY A 142 5.33 -14.30 5.51
C GLY A 142 4.90 -15.76 5.30
N GLU A 143 4.56 -16.17 4.09
CA GLU A 143 3.90 -17.43 3.80
C GLU A 143 4.77 -18.65 4.15
N GLU A 144 5.97 -18.73 3.59
CA GLU A 144 6.89 -19.84 3.88
C GLU A 144 7.43 -19.80 5.32
N PRO A 145 7.92 -18.65 5.83
CA PRO A 145 8.41 -18.57 7.20
C PRO A 145 7.34 -18.90 8.25
N LEU A 146 6.07 -18.48 8.04
CA LEU A 146 4.99 -18.82 8.96
C LEU A 146 4.66 -20.32 8.91
N TYR A 147 4.58 -20.90 7.71
CA TYR A 147 4.39 -22.34 7.55
C TYR A 147 5.50 -23.12 8.29
N ASN A 148 6.76 -22.75 8.05
CA ASN A 148 7.92 -23.36 8.67
C ASN A 148 7.84 -23.29 10.20
N LEU A 149 7.55 -22.09 10.74
CA LEU A 149 7.41 -21.89 12.19
C LEU A 149 6.36 -22.82 12.80
N LEU A 150 5.19 -22.92 12.17
CA LEU A 150 4.08 -23.71 12.68
C LEU A 150 4.28 -25.23 12.53
N THR A 151 5.14 -25.65 11.60
CA THR A 151 5.52 -27.07 11.40
C THR A 151 6.83 -27.47 12.08
N GLY A 152 7.43 -26.55 12.87
CA GLY A 152 8.60 -26.85 13.71
C GLY A 152 9.96 -26.52 13.10
N SER A 153 10.01 -25.86 11.93
CA SER A 153 11.24 -25.29 11.36
C SER A 153 11.41 -23.83 11.74
N SER A 154 12.64 -23.31 11.73
CA SER A 154 12.94 -21.90 11.95
C SER A 154 13.38 -21.16 10.68
N ASP A 155 13.29 -21.81 9.52
CA ASP A 155 13.76 -21.22 8.26
C ASP A 155 13.00 -19.97 7.88
N GLY A 156 13.72 -18.85 7.66
CA GLY A 156 13.17 -17.54 7.39
C GLY A 156 12.59 -16.80 8.60
N VAL A 157 12.53 -17.45 9.77
CA VAL A 157 12.03 -16.87 11.02
C VAL A 157 13.15 -16.15 11.76
N ASN A 158 12.85 -14.98 12.34
CA ASN A 158 13.82 -14.12 13.04
C ASN A 158 15.01 -13.70 12.16
N SER A 159 14.85 -13.72 10.86
CA SER A 159 15.86 -13.27 9.89
C SER A 159 15.89 -11.74 9.82
N GLU A 160 17.09 -11.19 9.70
CA GLU A 160 17.28 -9.75 9.46
C GLU A 160 17.20 -9.39 7.97
N THR A 161 17.19 -10.40 7.09
CA THR A 161 17.05 -10.22 5.65
C THR A 161 15.62 -10.38 5.22
N PHE A 162 15.22 -9.57 4.23
CA PHE A 162 13.90 -9.64 3.63
C PHE A 162 13.69 -10.99 2.92
N GLN A 163 12.71 -11.73 3.37
CA GLN A 163 12.29 -12.98 2.75
C GLN A 163 11.38 -12.64 1.56
N ALA A 164 11.71 -13.14 0.38
CA ALA A 164 10.87 -12.97 -0.81
C ALA A 164 10.56 -14.35 -1.40
N LEU A 165 9.29 -14.66 -1.55
CA LEU A 165 8.85 -15.91 -2.16
C LEU A 165 9.44 -16.07 -3.56
N ASP A 166 9.91 -17.26 -3.88
CA ASP A 166 10.46 -17.57 -5.20
C ASP A 166 9.37 -17.85 -6.23
N ASP A 167 8.29 -18.45 -5.82
CA ASP A 167 7.18 -18.85 -6.68
C ASP A 167 5.83 -18.44 -6.06
N LEU A 168 5.10 -17.58 -6.74
CA LEU A 168 3.79 -17.11 -6.29
C LEU A 168 2.65 -18.06 -6.67
N SER A 169 2.87 -19.01 -7.61
CA SER A 169 1.83 -19.93 -8.09
C SER A 169 1.44 -20.98 -7.05
N LYS A 170 2.34 -21.28 -6.12
CA LYS A 170 2.15 -22.31 -5.07
C LYS A 170 1.36 -21.81 -3.85
N GLN A 171 1.04 -20.51 -3.84
CA GLN A 171 0.35 -19.93 -2.69
C GLN A 171 -1.12 -20.35 -2.64
N PRO A 172 -1.69 -20.56 -1.46
CA PRO A 172 -3.11 -20.82 -1.32
C PRO A 172 -3.92 -19.57 -1.68
N PHE A 173 -5.19 -19.77 -2.00
CA PHE A 173 -6.11 -18.66 -2.10
C PHE A 173 -6.33 -18.02 -0.72
N SER A 174 -6.57 -16.72 -0.72
CA SER A 174 -6.90 -15.99 0.50
C SER A 174 -8.21 -16.50 1.10
N ASP A 175 -8.28 -16.59 2.42
CA ASP A 175 -9.46 -17.05 3.15
C ASP A 175 -10.09 -15.88 3.91
N TYR A 176 -11.24 -15.44 3.44
CA TYR A 176 -11.99 -14.31 3.99
C TYR A 176 -13.21 -14.74 4.82
N ASP A 177 -13.34 -16.01 5.21
CA ASP A 177 -14.52 -16.53 5.90
C ASP A 177 -14.81 -15.83 7.24
N ASP A 178 -13.78 -15.33 7.94
CA ASP A 178 -13.95 -14.67 9.25
C ASP A 178 -14.23 -13.16 9.13
N TYR A 179 -14.23 -12.59 7.92
CA TYR A 179 -14.38 -11.14 7.76
C TYR A 179 -15.85 -10.72 7.85
N ASN A 180 -16.15 -9.81 8.76
CA ASN A 180 -17.46 -9.18 8.84
C ASN A 180 -17.55 -8.00 7.84
N TRP A 181 -18.07 -8.29 6.65
CA TRP A 181 -18.19 -7.30 5.58
C TRP A 181 -19.14 -6.13 5.89
N ALA A 182 -19.95 -6.20 6.96
CA ALA A 182 -20.77 -5.08 7.40
C ALA A 182 -19.96 -3.94 8.03
N LEU A 183 -18.71 -4.21 8.44
CA LEU A 183 -17.80 -3.20 9.00
C LEU A 183 -17.13 -2.32 7.95
N TYR A 184 -17.30 -2.64 6.66
CA TYR A 184 -16.62 -1.93 5.56
C TYR A 184 -17.62 -1.13 4.74
N GLU A 185 -17.37 0.16 4.54
CA GLU A 185 -18.19 1.02 3.69
C GLU A 185 -18.25 0.52 2.25
N THR A 186 -17.13 0.01 1.75
CA THR A 186 -17.03 -0.58 0.41
C THR A 186 -16.60 -2.05 0.52
N LYS A 187 -17.47 -2.95 0.07
CA LYS A 187 -17.14 -4.38 -0.02
C LYS A 187 -16.23 -4.62 -1.22
N ARG A 188 -14.94 -4.72 -0.96
CA ARG A 188 -13.92 -4.89 -1.99
C ARG A 188 -12.85 -5.89 -1.53
N LEU A 189 -12.66 -6.96 -2.30
CA LEU A 189 -11.70 -8.02 -1.98
C LEU A 189 -10.29 -7.64 -2.42
N PRO A 190 -9.33 -7.52 -1.50
CA PRO A 190 -7.95 -7.29 -1.88
C PRO A 190 -7.33 -8.57 -2.45
N MET A 191 -6.65 -8.44 -3.60
CA MET A 191 -5.93 -9.52 -4.29
C MET A 191 -4.53 -9.07 -4.71
N TYR A 192 -3.75 -10.00 -5.24
CA TYR A 192 -2.50 -9.71 -5.94
C TYR A 192 -2.30 -10.66 -7.13
N ALA A 193 -1.74 -10.13 -8.21
CA ALA A 193 -1.29 -10.86 -9.38
C ALA A 193 0.25 -10.90 -9.46
N SER A 194 0.94 -10.00 -8.73
CA SER A 194 2.39 -9.88 -8.74
C SER A 194 2.96 -9.35 -7.43
N ARG A 195 4.28 -9.50 -7.26
CA ARG A 195 5.07 -8.85 -6.20
C ARG A 195 6.34 -8.26 -6.79
N GLY A 196 6.80 -7.17 -6.17
CA GLY A 196 7.90 -6.38 -6.69
C GLY A 196 7.46 -5.42 -7.80
N CYS A 197 8.42 -4.84 -8.50
CA CYS A 197 8.16 -3.89 -9.57
C CYS A 197 9.16 -4.05 -10.71
N VAL A 198 8.72 -3.86 -11.96
CA VAL A 198 9.60 -3.84 -13.14
C VAL A 198 10.37 -2.53 -13.29
N ARG A 199 10.06 -1.53 -12.45
CA ARG A 199 10.72 -0.21 -12.44
C ARG A 199 11.73 -0.14 -11.29
N ARG A 200 12.70 0.77 -11.44
CA ARG A 200 13.74 1.06 -10.44
C ARG A 200 13.79 2.57 -10.20
N CYS A 201 12.65 3.12 -9.78
CA CYS A 201 12.57 4.55 -9.51
C CYS A 201 13.48 4.93 -8.35
N THR A 202 14.17 6.07 -8.48
CA THR A 202 15.22 6.51 -7.55
C THR A 202 14.75 6.71 -6.11
N PHE A 203 13.47 7.05 -5.93
CA PHE A 203 12.83 7.33 -4.65
C PHE A 203 12.10 6.11 -4.04
N CYS A 204 12.08 4.97 -4.74
CA CYS A 204 11.26 3.81 -4.36
C CYS A 204 12.14 2.68 -3.81
N ASP A 205 11.70 2.03 -2.75
CA ASP A 205 12.39 0.92 -2.10
C ASP A 205 11.91 -0.47 -2.59
N VAL A 206 10.79 -0.54 -3.29
CA VAL A 206 10.17 -1.81 -3.72
C VAL A 206 11.15 -2.74 -4.42
N TYR A 207 11.97 -2.23 -5.36
CA TYR A 207 12.90 -3.07 -6.10
C TYR A 207 14.13 -3.50 -5.28
N LYS A 208 14.40 -2.82 -4.16
CA LYS A 208 15.45 -3.20 -3.21
C LYS A 208 14.99 -4.36 -2.33
N LEU A 209 13.72 -4.36 -1.94
CA LEU A 209 13.09 -5.38 -1.13
C LEU A 209 12.81 -6.64 -1.97
N TRP A 210 11.98 -6.50 -2.97
CA TRP A 210 11.72 -7.57 -3.95
C TRP A 210 12.69 -7.43 -5.12
N LYS A 211 13.86 -7.99 -5.03
CA LYS A 211 14.94 -7.88 -6.04
C LYS A 211 14.52 -8.29 -7.46
N LYS A 212 13.46 -9.10 -7.57
CA LYS A 212 12.88 -9.57 -8.83
C LYS A 212 11.38 -9.30 -8.85
N PHE A 213 10.86 -8.88 -9.98
CA PHE A 213 9.42 -8.88 -10.24
C PHE A 213 8.96 -10.33 -10.43
N LYS A 214 7.95 -10.75 -9.68
CA LYS A 214 7.35 -12.08 -9.72
C LYS A 214 5.86 -11.95 -9.98
N LEU A 215 5.30 -12.88 -10.72
CA LEU A 215 3.90 -12.85 -11.10
C LEU A 215 3.22 -14.20 -10.83
N ARG A 216 1.89 -14.16 -10.74
CA ARG A 216 1.01 -15.32 -10.86
C ARG A 216 0.48 -15.36 -12.29
N TYR A 217 0.22 -16.55 -12.80
CA TYR A 217 -0.42 -16.69 -14.09
C TYR A 217 -1.86 -16.15 -14.07
N ALA A 218 -2.30 -15.59 -15.18
CA ALA A 218 -3.62 -14.97 -15.30
C ALA A 218 -4.75 -15.95 -14.95
N GLU A 219 -4.60 -17.21 -15.34
CA GLU A 219 -5.55 -18.27 -15.08
C GLU A 219 -5.69 -18.57 -13.58
N ASP A 220 -4.60 -18.52 -12.80
CA ASP A 220 -4.64 -18.75 -11.35
C ASP A 220 -5.26 -17.57 -10.62
N VAL A 221 -4.96 -16.34 -11.06
CA VAL A 221 -5.59 -15.13 -10.53
C VAL A 221 -7.10 -15.17 -10.78
N PHE A 222 -7.50 -15.50 -12.02
CA PHE A 222 -8.91 -15.58 -12.39
C PHE A 222 -9.64 -16.70 -11.64
N LYS A 223 -9.03 -17.87 -11.44
CA LYS A 223 -9.59 -18.95 -10.61
C LYS A 223 -9.83 -18.48 -9.18
N GLU A 224 -8.88 -17.73 -8.59
CA GLU A 224 -9.09 -17.17 -7.25
C GLU A 224 -10.24 -16.15 -7.25
N MET A 225 -10.36 -15.30 -8.28
CA MET A 225 -11.50 -14.37 -8.38
C MET A 225 -12.83 -15.12 -8.36
N LEU A 226 -12.98 -16.17 -9.16
CA LEU A 226 -14.20 -16.99 -9.19
C LEU A 226 -14.47 -17.70 -7.86
N TYR A 227 -13.43 -18.26 -7.23
CA TYR A 227 -13.53 -18.86 -5.91
C TYR A 227 -14.03 -17.87 -4.86
N GLN A 228 -13.49 -16.65 -4.87
CA GLN A 228 -13.88 -15.60 -3.93
C GLN A 228 -15.32 -15.12 -4.16
N ILE A 229 -15.76 -15.02 -5.42
CA ILE A 229 -17.15 -14.68 -5.78
C ILE A 229 -18.11 -15.74 -5.24
N ASP A 230 -17.79 -17.02 -5.44
CA ASP A 230 -18.60 -18.14 -4.94
C ASP A 230 -18.72 -18.09 -3.40
N LYS A 231 -17.62 -17.82 -2.70
CA LYS A 231 -17.56 -17.77 -1.24
C LYS A 231 -18.24 -16.56 -0.61
N THR A 232 -18.09 -15.39 -1.21
CA THR A 232 -18.44 -14.11 -0.57
C THR A 232 -19.59 -13.36 -1.27
N GLY A 233 -19.88 -13.70 -2.52
CA GLY A 233 -20.76 -12.94 -3.39
C GLY A 233 -20.23 -11.57 -3.82
N ILE A 234 -18.96 -11.23 -3.47
CA ILE A 234 -18.33 -9.95 -3.79
C ILE A 234 -17.63 -10.05 -5.14
N THR A 235 -17.97 -9.16 -6.06
CA THR A 235 -17.40 -9.10 -7.41
C THR A 235 -16.47 -7.91 -7.62
N ASN A 236 -16.22 -7.11 -6.58
CA ASN A 236 -15.34 -5.95 -6.64
C ASN A 236 -13.97 -6.29 -6.02
N PHE A 237 -12.89 -6.12 -6.79
CA PHE A 237 -11.55 -6.49 -6.41
C PHE A 237 -10.60 -5.29 -6.36
N TYR A 238 -9.63 -5.34 -5.46
CA TYR A 238 -8.55 -4.38 -5.38
C TYR A 238 -7.19 -5.07 -5.48
N PHE A 239 -6.50 -4.89 -6.59
CA PHE A 239 -5.15 -5.40 -6.77
C PHE A 239 -4.15 -4.60 -5.94
N ARG A 240 -3.47 -5.30 -5.02
CA ARG A 240 -2.47 -4.74 -4.09
C ARG A 240 -1.06 -4.81 -4.64
N ASP A 241 -0.93 -5.09 -5.92
CA ASP A 241 0.32 -5.09 -6.67
C ASP A 241 0.96 -3.70 -6.67
N SER A 242 2.29 -3.63 -6.79
CA SER A 242 2.95 -2.35 -7.12
C SER A 242 2.55 -1.85 -8.50
N LEU A 243 2.14 -2.77 -9.39
CA LEU A 243 1.53 -2.50 -10.70
C LEU A 243 0.91 -3.79 -11.28
N VAL A 244 -0.33 -3.73 -11.75
CA VAL A 244 -1.02 -4.90 -12.33
C VAL A 244 -0.57 -5.23 -13.75
N ASN A 245 -0.10 -4.25 -14.53
CA ASN A 245 0.37 -4.43 -15.90
C ASN A 245 1.90 -4.57 -16.01
N GLY A 246 2.56 -5.14 -14.99
CA GLY A 246 3.99 -5.41 -14.98
C GLY A 246 4.42 -6.35 -16.10
N SER A 247 3.72 -7.48 -16.25
CA SER A 247 3.78 -8.35 -17.40
C SER A 247 2.60 -8.04 -18.32
N ILE A 248 2.86 -7.42 -19.46
CA ILE A 248 1.77 -7.06 -20.39
C ILE A 248 1.08 -8.31 -20.96
N THR A 249 1.82 -9.41 -21.14
CA THR A 249 1.27 -10.67 -21.61
C THR A 249 0.26 -11.25 -20.65
N GLU A 250 0.61 -11.40 -19.36
CA GLU A 250 -0.30 -11.93 -18.34
C GLU A 250 -1.45 -10.95 -18.06
N TYR A 251 -1.18 -9.64 -18.13
CA TYR A 251 -2.21 -8.62 -18.01
C TYR A 251 -3.29 -8.75 -19.08
N ARG A 252 -2.89 -8.89 -20.37
CA ARG A 252 -3.83 -9.10 -21.50
C ARG A 252 -4.66 -10.37 -21.32
N LYS A 253 -4.04 -11.47 -20.90
CA LYS A 253 -4.75 -12.72 -20.62
C LYS A 253 -5.78 -12.55 -19.52
N LEU A 254 -5.39 -11.91 -18.39
CA LEU A 254 -6.30 -11.67 -17.28
C LEU A 254 -7.48 -10.80 -17.71
N CYS A 255 -7.21 -9.67 -18.40
CA CYS A 255 -8.26 -8.80 -18.91
C CYS A 255 -9.22 -9.55 -19.85
N LYS A 256 -8.68 -10.42 -20.71
CA LYS A 256 -9.52 -11.24 -21.61
C LYS A 256 -10.39 -12.23 -20.84
N LEU A 257 -9.83 -12.98 -19.89
CA LEU A 257 -10.58 -13.94 -19.06
C LEU A 257 -11.71 -13.26 -18.28
N VAL A 258 -11.41 -12.12 -17.63
CA VAL A 258 -12.41 -11.37 -16.88
C VAL A 258 -13.43 -10.72 -17.82
N GLY A 259 -13.01 -10.18 -18.97
CA GLY A 259 -13.90 -9.60 -19.97
C GLY A 259 -14.85 -10.63 -20.55
N ASP A 260 -14.38 -11.83 -20.87
CA ASP A 260 -15.21 -12.93 -21.38
C ASP A 260 -16.24 -13.39 -20.32
N TYR A 261 -15.85 -13.48 -19.03
CA TYR A 261 -16.77 -13.72 -17.93
C TYR A 261 -17.84 -12.62 -17.84
N ASN A 262 -17.44 -11.35 -17.91
CA ASN A 262 -18.32 -10.19 -17.77
C ASN A 262 -19.38 -10.08 -18.88
N LYS A 263 -19.17 -10.71 -20.05
CA LYS A 263 -20.17 -10.74 -21.15
C LYS A 263 -21.44 -11.48 -20.78
N THR A 264 -21.32 -12.52 -19.95
CA THR A 264 -22.44 -13.43 -19.63
C THR A 264 -22.83 -13.41 -18.14
N ALA A 265 -21.97 -12.87 -17.26
CA ALA A 265 -22.23 -12.84 -15.84
C ALA A 265 -23.35 -11.84 -15.48
N GLU A 266 -24.28 -12.26 -14.63
CA GLU A 266 -25.31 -11.39 -14.04
C GLU A 266 -24.69 -10.27 -13.22
N LYS A 267 -23.71 -10.61 -12.36
CA LYS A 267 -22.91 -9.66 -11.58
C LYS A 267 -21.50 -9.57 -12.15
N LYS A 268 -21.20 -8.46 -12.78
CA LYS A 268 -19.90 -8.23 -13.42
C LYS A 268 -18.81 -8.03 -12.40
N ILE A 269 -17.64 -8.58 -12.70
CA ILE A 269 -16.41 -8.27 -11.97
C ILE A 269 -16.03 -6.82 -12.24
N GLN A 270 -15.67 -6.11 -11.17
CA GLN A 270 -15.03 -4.80 -11.22
C GLN A 270 -13.71 -4.85 -10.47
N TRP A 271 -12.75 -4.06 -10.90
CA TRP A 271 -11.47 -4.02 -10.21
C TRP A 271 -10.77 -2.67 -10.31
N THR A 272 -9.87 -2.43 -9.36
CA THR A 272 -8.96 -1.30 -9.31
C THR A 272 -7.55 -1.77 -8.98
N GLY A 273 -6.53 -0.99 -9.35
CA GLY A 273 -5.14 -1.34 -8.99
C GLY A 273 -4.14 -0.29 -9.43
N PHE A 274 -2.90 -0.43 -8.97
CA PHE A 274 -1.80 0.38 -9.44
C PHE A 274 -1.39 -0.03 -10.85
N PHE A 275 -1.04 0.97 -11.66
CA PHE A 275 -0.80 0.82 -13.08
C PHE A 275 0.37 1.68 -13.53
N ILE A 276 0.96 1.37 -14.69
CA ILE A 276 1.96 2.24 -15.33
C ILE A 276 1.54 2.55 -16.74
N PHE A 277 1.79 3.78 -17.16
CA PHE A 277 1.75 4.08 -18.61
C PHE A 277 2.89 3.38 -19.33
N ARG A 278 2.60 2.95 -20.55
CA ARG A 278 3.54 2.36 -21.47
C ARG A 278 3.46 3.10 -22.80
N PRO A 279 4.54 3.14 -23.59
CA PRO A 279 4.47 3.62 -24.96
C PRO A 279 3.35 2.93 -25.73
N GLN A 280 2.72 3.67 -26.68
CA GLN A 280 1.58 3.18 -27.45
C GLN A 280 1.88 1.85 -28.18
N GLU A 281 3.13 1.63 -28.63
CA GLU A 281 3.56 0.40 -29.28
C GLU A 281 3.54 -0.81 -28.34
N GLN A 282 3.69 -0.59 -27.03
CA GLN A 282 3.65 -1.62 -26.00
C GLN A 282 2.24 -1.86 -25.47
N MET A 283 1.41 -0.82 -25.45
CA MET A 283 0.04 -0.84 -24.95
C MET A 283 -0.87 -0.03 -25.87
N PRO A 284 -1.22 -0.59 -27.07
CA PRO A 284 -2.08 0.07 -28.05
C PRO A 284 -3.53 0.20 -27.55
N GLU A 285 -4.37 0.80 -28.37
CA GLU A 285 -5.79 1.04 -28.06
C GLU A 285 -6.55 -0.21 -27.67
N GLU A 286 -6.25 -1.35 -28.31
CA GLU A 286 -6.90 -2.63 -28.04
C GLU A 286 -6.73 -3.07 -26.57
N ASP A 287 -5.58 -2.78 -25.98
CA ASP A 287 -5.34 -3.09 -24.57
C ASP A 287 -6.19 -2.23 -23.62
N TRP A 288 -6.46 -0.98 -23.99
CA TRP A 288 -7.36 -0.12 -23.24
C TRP A 288 -8.82 -0.58 -23.34
N LYS A 289 -9.22 -1.05 -24.52
CA LYS A 289 -10.52 -1.70 -24.71
C LYS A 289 -10.64 -2.95 -23.83
N LEU A 290 -9.65 -3.84 -23.85
CA LEU A 290 -9.63 -5.03 -22.98
C LEU A 290 -9.67 -4.65 -21.49
N THR A 291 -8.95 -3.61 -21.09
CA THR A 291 -8.95 -3.08 -19.74
C THR A 291 -10.37 -2.69 -19.29
N ALA A 292 -11.07 -1.93 -20.12
CA ALA A 292 -12.45 -1.52 -19.84
C ALA A 292 -13.42 -2.71 -19.79
N GLU A 293 -13.35 -3.61 -20.78
CA GLU A 293 -14.19 -4.82 -20.86
C GLU A 293 -13.98 -5.74 -19.67
N SER A 294 -12.75 -5.76 -19.10
CA SER A 294 -12.44 -6.53 -17.89
C SER A 294 -13.03 -5.92 -16.61
N GLY A 295 -13.68 -4.75 -16.69
CA GLY A 295 -14.30 -4.08 -15.56
C GLY A 295 -13.33 -3.26 -14.71
N ALA A 296 -12.23 -2.76 -15.28
CA ALA A 296 -11.37 -1.79 -14.61
C ALA A 296 -12.15 -0.49 -14.36
N THR A 297 -12.29 -0.08 -13.10
CA THR A 297 -13.03 1.12 -12.73
C THR A 297 -12.11 2.31 -12.43
N LEU A 298 -10.94 2.05 -11.85
CA LEU A 298 -9.95 3.07 -11.50
C LEU A 298 -8.55 2.51 -11.57
N LEU A 299 -7.68 3.14 -12.37
CA LEU A 299 -6.26 2.84 -12.46
C LEU A 299 -5.46 3.94 -11.72
N ARG A 300 -4.66 3.52 -10.73
CA ARG A 300 -3.82 4.42 -9.94
C ARG A 300 -2.42 4.46 -10.52
N ILE A 301 -1.99 5.59 -11.02
CA ILE A 301 -0.78 5.72 -11.82
C ILE A 301 0.20 6.69 -11.18
N GLY A 302 1.35 6.20 -10.76
CA GLY A 302 2.45 7.05 -10.33
C GLY A 302 3.06 7.78 -11.53
N ILE A 303 2.52 8.91 -11.91
CA ILE A 303 3.16 9.79 -12.90
C ILE A 303 4.21 10.69 -12.26
N GLU A 304 4.02 11.01 -10.99
CA GLU A 304 4.84 11.77 -10.06
C GLU A 304 4.96 13.26 -10.43
N THR A 305 5.12 13.59 -11.69
CA THR A 305 5.26 14.97 -12.20
C THR A 305 4.85 15.04 -13.66
N PHE A 306 4.48 16.24 -14.13
CA PHE A 306 4.21 16.50 -15.55
C PHE A 306 5.46 16.87 -16.36
N ILE A 307 6.65 16.88 -15.74
CA ILE A 307 7.92 17.29 -16.36
C ILE A 307 8.71 16.07 -16.82
N ASP A 308 8.91 15.93 -18.13
CA ASP A 308 9.59 14.78 -18.72
C ASP A 308 11.04 14.62 -18.24
N SER A 309 11.80 15.70 -18.12
CA SER A 309 13.17 15.68 -17.60
C SER A 309 13.24 15.17 -16.17
N THR A 310 12.30 15.60 -15.31
CA THR A 310 12.20 15.15 -13.92
C THR A 310 11.78 13.69 -13.86
N ARG A 311 10.82 13.23 -14.69
CA ARG A 311 10.48 11.80 -14.77
C ARG A 311 11.64 10.94 -15.26
N TYR A 312 12.42 11.42 -16.23
CA TYR A 312 13.63 10.73 -16.66
C TYR A 312 14.63 10.59 -15.52
N HIS A 313 14.84 11.65 -14.75
CA HIS A 313 15.70 11.63 -13.56
C HIS A 313 15.17 10.67 -12.48
N MET A 314 13.86 10.54 -12.33
CA MET A 314 13.21 9.52 -11.49
C MET A 314 13.35 8.09 -12.02
N ARG A 315 13.93 7.89 -13.21
CA ARG A 315 14.00 6.62 -13.96
C ARG A 315 12.62 6.05 -14.33
N LYS A 316 11.65 6.92 -14.56
CA LYS A 316 10.36 6.57 -15.18
C LYS A 316 10.56 6.40 -16.70
N LYS A 317 9.94 5.37 -17.30
CA LYS A 317 10.18 5.04 -18.71
C LYS A 317 8.93 5.32 -19.58
N PHE A 318 8.34 6.50 -19.40
CA PHE A 318 7.27 7.05 -20.22
C PHE A 318 7.32 8.58 -20.17
N ASN A 319 6.69 9.25 -21.11
CA ASN A 319 6.72 10.70 -21.29
C ASN A 319 5.32 11.29 -21.41
N ASN A 320 5.21 12.61 -21.64
CA ASN A 320 3.92 13.30 -21.75
C ASN A 320 3.06 12.81 -22.92
N LYS A 321 3.65 12.33 -24.03
CA LYS A 321 2.89 11.74 -25.13
C LYS A 321 2.17 10.47 -24.68
N ASP A 322 2.85 9.63 -23.89
CA ASP A 322 2.26 8.41 -23.34
C ASP A 322 1.13 8.72 -22.36
N ILE A 323 1.29 9.78 -21.53
CA ILE A 323 0.24 10.25 -20.61
C ILE A 323 -0.98 10.72 -21.40
N LEU A 324 -0.79 11.55 -22.42
CA LEU A 324 -1.89 12.10 -23.22
C LEU A 324 -2.62 11.00 -23.99
N PHE A 325 -1.89 10.06 -24.59
CA PHE A 325 -2.49 8.88 -25.20
C PHE A 325 -3.34 8.10 -24.20
N GLY A 326 -2.79 7.82 -23.00
CA GLY A 326 -3.52 7.13 -21.94
C GLY A 326 -4.77 7.87 -21.49
N LEU A 327 -4.73 9.21 -21.34
CA LEU A 327 -5.89 10.05 -21.03
C LEU A 327 -6.97 9.97 -22.12
N GLN A 328 -6.57 10.04 -23.40
CA GLN A 328 -7.49 9.90 -24.54
C GLN A 328 -8.20 8.54 -24.52
N MET A 329 -7.44 7.45 -24.29
CA MET A 329 -7.98 6.11 -24.22
C MET A 329 -8.88 5.90 -23.01
N ALA A 330 -8.47 6.39 -21.82
CA ALA A 330 -9.28 6.35 -20.62
C ALA A 330 -10.62 7.08 -20.79
N LYS A 331 -10.61 8.26 -21.45
CA LYS A 331 -11.81 9.01 -21.83
C LYS A 331 -12.69 8.23 -22.79
N LYS A 332 -12.09 7.63 -23.83
CA LYS A 332 -12.82 6.86 -24.85
C LYS A 332 -13.51 5.64 -24.25
N TYR A 333 -12.83 4.91 -23.37
CA TYR A 333 -13.32 3.67 -22.79
C TYR A 333 -13.89 3.80 -21.38
N GLN A 334 -14.02 5.03 -20.87
CA GLN A 334 -14.63 5.35 -19.56
C GLN A 334 -13.94 4.63 -18.39
N VAL A 335 -12.61 4.56 -18.40
CA VAL A 335 -11.78 4.04 -17.31
C VAL A 335 -11.28 5.21 -16.47
N GLY A 336 -11.54 5.20 -15.16
CA GLY A 336 -11.06 6.24 -14.24
C GLY A 336 -9.55 6.19 -14.05
N LEU A 337 -8.92 7.37 -13.94
CA LEU A 337 -7.50 7.50 -13.64
C LEU A 337 -7.30 8.30 -12.35
N GLU A 338 -6.39 7.83 -11.50
CA GLU A 338 -5.88 8.57 -10.35
C GLU A 338 -4.37 8.73 -10.49
N PHE A 339 -3.91 9.97 -10.65
CA PHE A 339 -2.49 10.29 -10.77
C PHE A 339 -1.88 10.55 -9.41
N LEU A 340 -0.90 9.73 -9.05
CA LEU A 340 -0.11 9.93 -7.85
C LEU A 340 1.02 10.90 -8.17
N MET A 341 1.12 11.96 -7.36
CA MET A 341 2.01 13.10 -7.61
C MET A 341 3.03 13.27 -6.50
N ILE A 342 4.24 13.64 -6.87
CA ILE A 342 5.29 14.14 -5.99
C ILE A 342 5.56 15.60 -6.36
N ILE A 343 5.21 16.51 -5.49
CA ILE A 343 5.52 17.93 -5.67
C ILE A 343 6.82 18.24 -4.92
N GLY A 344 7.77 18.88 -5.61
CA GLY A 344 9.08 19.17 -5.05
C GLY A 344 10.01 17.95 -5.04
N TYR A 345 10.13 17.24 -6.15
CA TYR A 345 11.15 16.20 -6.29
C TYR A 345 12.56 16.81 -6.33
N VAL A 346 13.58 16.04 -5.97
CA VAL A 346 14.95 16.50 -5.66
C VAL A 346 15.62 17.40 -6.72
N ASN A 347 15.22 17.33 -7.97
CA ASN A 347 15.71 18.18 -9.06
C ASN A 347 14.66 19.13 -9.67
N GLU A 348 13.48 19.24 -9.04
CA GLU A 348 12.40 20.13 -9.53
C GLU A 348 12.77 21.59 -9.29
N THR A 349 13.10 22.30 -10.35
CA THR A 349 13.36 23.75 -10.30
C THR A 349 12.06 24.54 -10.17
N GLU A 350 12.16 25.86 -9.91
CA GLU A 350 10.97 26.73 -9.93
C GLU A 350 10.33 26.76 -11.33
N LYS A 351 11.14 26.73 -12.38
CA LYS A 351 10.64 26.66 -13.76
C LYS A 351 9.84 25.37 -14.00
N ASP A 352 10.35 24.23 -13.59
CA ASP A 352 9.64 22.95 -13.70
C ASP A 352 8.31 22.96 -12.95
N PHE A 353 8.29 23.58 -11.76
CA PHE A 353 7.06 23.73 -10.99
C PHE A 353 6.03 24.59 -11.73
N GLN A 354 6.42 25.73 -12.30
CA GLN A 354 5.52 26.58 -13.08
C GLN A 354 5.02 25.89 -14.36
N GLU A 355 5.88 25.14 -15.05
CA GLU A 355 5.48 24.31 -16.19
C GLU A 355 4.46 23.23 -15.79
N SER A 356 4.58 22.65 -14.59
CA SER A 356 3.59 21.69 -14.07
C SER A 356 2.22 22.34 -13.83
N LEU A 357 2.18 23.57 -13.32
CA LEU A 357 0.93 24.34 -13.19
C LEU A 357 0.30 24.68 -14.56
N GLN A 358 1.13 25.05 -15.52
CA GLN A 358 0.69 25.31 -16.88
C GLN A 358 0.15 24.05 -17.58
N TRP A 359 0.76 22.88 -17.30
CA TRP A 359 0.27 21.62 -17.82
C TRP A 359 -1.17 21.34 -17.37
N LEU A 360 -1.49 21.57 -16.10
CA LEU A 360 -2.85 21.42 -15.58
C LEU A 360 -3.85 22.33 -16.34
N ASP A 361 -3.47 23.57 -16.58
CA ASP A 361 -4.32 24.55 -17.27
C ASP A 361 -4.55 24.14 -18.74
N ASN A 362 -3.51 23.69 -19.42
CA ASN A 362 -3.56 23.26 -20.82
C ASN A 362 -4.39 21.97 -21.02
N HIS A 363 -4.64 21.19 -19.97
CA HIS A 363 -5.32 19.89 -20.06
C HIS A 363 -6.54 19.79 -19.14
N LYS A 364 -7.15 20.92 -18.79
CA LYS A 364 -8.34 20.98 -17.92
C LYS A 364 -9.57 20.25 -18.47
N GLU A 365 -9.59 19.93 -19.76
CA GLU A 365 -10.65 19.12 -20.38
C GLU A 365 -10.66 17.66 -19.89
N TYR A 366 -9.64 17.23 -19.17
CA TYR A 366 -9.57 15.93 -18.47
C TYR A 366 -9.87 16.05 -16.99
N ALA A 367 -10.08 17.28 -16.45
CA ALA A 367 -10.35 17.49 -15.04
C ALA A 367 -11.68 16.84 -14.61
N GLY A 368 -11.69 16.30 -13.39
CA GLY A 368 -12.89 15.76 -12.76
C GLY A 368 -13.09 14.25 -12.92
N PHE A 369 -13.92 13.72 -11.99
CA PHE A 369 -14.29 12.32 -11.98
C PHE A 369 -15.17 11.95 -13.18
N PRO A 370 -15.00 10.77 -13.83
CA PRO A 370 -14.07 9.71 -13.44
C PRO A 370 -12.70 9.81 -14.11
N LEU A 371 -12.45 10.79 -14.98
CA LEU A 371 -11.34 10.74 -15.94
C LEU A 371 -9.97 10.98 -15.30
N MET A 372 -9.80 12.04 -14.52
CA MET A 372 -8.51 12.36 -13.94
C MET A 372 -8.65 12.93 -12.54
N ASN A 373 -8.29 12.11 -11.57
CA ASN A 373 -8.14 12.52 -10.17
C ASN A 373 -6.66 12.69 -9.86
N LEU A 374 -6.33 13.63 -8.99
CA LEU A 374 -4.97 13.83 -8.49
C LEU A 374 -4.89 13.34 -7.05
N SER A 375 -3.90 12.54 -6.73
CA SER A 375 -3.58 12.13 -5.36
C SER A 375 -2.21 12.69 -4.99
N ILE A 376 -2.19 13.60 -4.04
CA ILE A 376 -0.98 14.26 -3.58
C ILE A 376 -0.73 13.84 -2.15
N GLY A 377 0.30 13.03 -1.95
CA GLY A 377 0.73 12.59 -0.65
C GLY A 377 1.41 13.70 0.18
N GLY A 378 2.02 13.29 1.28
CA GLY A 378 2.95 14.13 2.02
C GLY A 378 4.16 14.52 1.16
N THR A 379 5.02 15.38 1.70
CA THR A 379 6.32 15.69 1.08
C THR A 379 7.14 14.42 0.88
N LEU A 380 7.90 14.37 -0.22
CA LEU A 380 8.77 13.24 -0.51
C LEU A 380 9.69 12.93 0.68
N THR A 381 9.63 11.69 1.14
CA THR A 381 10.54 11.14 2.15
C THR A 381 11.70 10.41 1.47
N VAL A 382 12.92 10.65 1.94
CA VAL A 382 14.12 9.98 1.44
C VAL A 382 14.53 8.93 2.46
N THR A 383 14.08 7.70 2.24
CA THR A 383 14.34 6.56 3.15
C THR A 383 15.66 5.88 2.80
N ASP A 384 16.29 5.26 3.79
CA ASP A 384 17.61 4.62 3.72
C ASP A 384 17.77 3.54 2.64
N LEU A 385 16.67 2.93 2.22
CA LEU A 385 16.65 1.91 1.15
C LEU A 385 16.64 2.51 -0.26
N THR A 386 16.36 3.80 -0.42
CA THR A 386 16.23 4.42 -1.75
C THR A 386 17.59 4.81 -2.34
N ASP A 387 17.68 4.87 -3.67
CA ASP A 387 18.88 5.40 -4.33
C ASP A 387 19.12 6.88 -3.97
N LEU A 388 18.04 7.65 -3.78
CA LEU A 388 18.14 9.04 -3.33
C LEU A 388 18.88 9.19 -2.00
N TYR A 389 18.73 8.24 -1.08
CA TYR A 389 19.44 8.24 0.19
C TYR A 389 20.88 7.74 0.03
N GLN A 390 21.03 6.58 -0.63
CA GLN A 390 22.33 5.90 -0.74
C GLN A 390 23.33 6.66 -1.61
N GLN A 391 22.83 7.49 -2.52
CA GLN A 391 23.60 8.30 -3.47
C GLN A 391 23.24 9.79 -3.34
N ALA A 392 22.97 10.25 -2.11
CA ALA A 392 22.45 11.59 -1.86
C ALA A 392 23.31 12.71 -2.48
N GLU A 393 24.64 12.56 -2.45
CA GLU A 393 25.60 13.50 -3.06
C GLU A 393 25.42 13.59 -4.58
N ASP A 394 25.22 12.46 -5.28
CA ASP A 394 25.00 12.43 -6.73
C ASP A 394 23.71 13.15 -7.14
N TYR A 395 22.75 13.21 -6.22
CA TYR A 395 21.47 13.91 -6.39
C TYR A 395 21.46 15.33 -5.80
N ASN A 396 22.59 15.84 -5.31
CA ASN A 396 22.71 17.12 -4.59
C ASN A 396 21.74 17.23 -3.40
N VAL A 397 21.49 16.12 -2.71
CA VAL A 397 20.58 16.07 -1.57
C VAL A 397 21.36 16.05 -0.28
N THR A 398 21.08 17.02 0.59
CA THR A 398 21.53 17.01 2.00
C THR A 398 20.36 16.47 2.85
N ILE A 399 20.60 15.37 3.57
CA ILE A 399 19.58 14.73 4.40
C ILE A 399 19.65 15.29 5.82
N GLY A 400 18.53 15.76 6.35
CA GLY A 400 18.39 16.24 7.71
C GLY A 400 18.20 15.13 8.74
N ASN A 401 17.81 15.51 9.95
CA ASN A 401 17.58 14.58 11.08
C ASN A 401 16.29 13.76 10.96
N LYS A 402 15.43 14.06 9.98
CA LYS A 402 14.20 13.30 9.65
C LYS A 402 14.15 13.05 8.15
N ILE A 403 13.58 11.93 7.74
CA ILE A 403 13.54 11.48 6.34
C ILE A 403 12.82 12.42 5.36
N HIS A 404 11.99 13.35 5.87
CA HIS A 404 11.32 14.38 5.08
C HIS A 404 12.04 15.73 5.11
N LEU A 405 13.00 15.91 6.03
CA LEU A 405 13.82 17.12 6.15
C LEU A 405 15.11 16.95 5.34
N TRP A 406 15.01 17.08 4.05
CA TRP A 406 16.12 17.12 3.12
C TRP A 406 16.04 18.38 2.26
N GLU A 407 17.17 18.78 1.70
CA GLU A 407 17.27 19.97 0.84
C GLU A 407 18.18 19.73 -0.36
N ASN A 408 17.94 20.47 -1.44
CA ASN A 408 18.88 20.65 -2.54
C ASN A 408 19.20 22.14 -2.66
N LYS A 409 20.38 22.54 -2.12
CA LYS A 409 20.82 23.93 -2.09
C LYS A 409 21.10 24.51 -3.46
N ALA A 410 21.47 23.67 -4.44
CA ALA A 410 21.80 24.15 -5.79
C ALA A 410 20.59 24.78 -6.50
N ILE A 411 19.37 24.41 -6.11
CA ILE A 411 18.11 24.91 -6.69
C ILE A 411 17.19 25.55 -5.65
N ASN A 412 17.68 25.84 -4.46
CA ASN A 412 16.92 26.42 -3.34
C ASN A 412 15.64 25.63 -3.00
N LEU A 413 15.76 24.30 -2.97
CA LEU A 413 14.64 23.41 -2.70
C LEU A 413 14.79 22.80 -1.30
N ASP A 414 14.12 23.39 -0.33
CA ASP A 414 14.03 22.93 1.05
C ASP A 414 12.62 22.41 1.40
N TYR A 415 12.38 22.02 2.65
CA TYR A 415 11.10 21.53 3.11
C TYR A 415 9.98 22.57 2.96
N GLU A 416 10.25 23.83 3.33
CA GLU A 416 9.27 24.92 3.30
C GLU A 416 8.87 25.25 1.85
N THR A 417 9.83 25.27 0.95
CA THR A 417 9.58 25.47 -0.49
C THR A 417 8.70 24.35 -1.06
N ARG A 418 8.93 23.08 -0.69
CA ARG A 418 8.10 21.96 -1.14
C ARG A 418 6.69 22.04 -0.60
N GLU A 419 6.49 22.36 0.69
CA GLU A 419 5.17 22.53 1.26
C GLU A 419 4.42 23.72 0.61
N ARG A 420 5.09 24.83 0.38
CA ARG A 420 4.50 25.98 -0.33
C ARG A 420 4.06 25.60 -1.76
N ARG A 421 4.93 24.94 -2.53
CA ARG A 421 4.59 24.46 -3.88
C ARG A 421 3.40 23.52 -3.86
N LYS A 422 3.34 22.61 -2.90
CA LYS A 422 2.23 21.69 -2.73
C LYS A 422 0.90 22.45 -2.51
N ILE A 423 0.88 23.45 -1.64
CA ILE A 423 -0.32 24.28 -1.40
C ILE A 423 -0.76 24.98 -2.68
N ILE A 424 0.18 25.62 -3.39
CA ILE A 424 -0.11 26.33 -4.65
C ILE A 424 -0.66 25.36 -5.71
N PHE A 425 -0.04 24.18 -5.85
CA PHE A 425 -0.49 23.16 -6.79
C PHE A 425 -1.89 22.66 -6.48
N LEU A 426 -2.20 22.42 -5.20
CA LEU A 426 -3.51 22.00 -4.73
C LEU A 426 -4.59 23.05 -5.03
N GLN A 427 -4.30 24.33 -4.78
CA GLN A 427 -5.22 25.42 -5.07
C GLN A 427 -5.49 25.51 -6.57
N LYS A 428 -4.44 25.55 -7.40
CA LYS A 428 -4.57 25.62 -8.86
C LYS A 428 -5.34 24.43 -9.42
N ALA A 429 -5.07 23.22 -8.95
CA ALA A 429 -5.79 22.03 -9.40
C ALA A 429 -7.30 22.10 -9.08
N LYS A 430 -7.66 22.52 -7.86
CA LYS A 430 -9.05 22.71 -7.46
C LYS A 430 -9.76 23.81 -8.28
N GLU A 431 -9.10 24.95 -8.52
CA GLU A 431 -9.62 26.05 -9.36
C GLU A 431 -9.93 25.59 -10.79
N LEU A 432 -9.15 24.65 -11.33
CA LEU A 432 -9.33 24.09 -12.65
C LEU A 432 -10.34 22.93 -12.71
N GLY A 433 -10.94 22.56 -11.56
CA GLY A 433 -11.97 21.51 -11.48
C GLY A 433 -11.43 20.10 -11.34
N TYR A 434 -10.12 19.92 -11.07
CA TYR A 434 -9.59 18.61 -10.75
C TYR A 434 -10.08 18.13 -9.38
N GLN A 435 -10.50 16.87 -9.31
CA GLN A 435 -10.72 16.23 -8.01
C GLN A 435 -9.36 15.90 -7.39
N VAL A 436 -9.13 16.38 -6.18
CA VAL A 436 -7.85 16.22 -5.51
C VAL A 436 -8.03 15.45 -4.21
N ASN A 437 -7.41 14.29 -4.12
CA ASN A 437 -7.26 13.53 -2.89
C ASN A 437 -5.96 13.98 -2.23
N VAL A 438 -6.06 14.53 -1.03
CA VAL A 438 -4.88 14.90 -0.23
C VAL A 438 -4.72 13.86 0.86
N ASP A 439 -3.58 13.19 0.88
CA ASP A 439 -3.18 12.46 2.09
C ASP A 439 -2.75 13.52 3.11
N GLU A 440 -3.64 13.83 4.07
CA GLU A 440 -3.36 14.82 5.12
C GLU A 440 -2.26 14.37 6.10
N LYS A 441 -1.69 13.19 5.86
CA LYS A 441 -0.63 12.65 6.70
C LYS A 441 0.71 13.22 6.31
N PRO A 442 1.35 14.05 7.15
CA PRO A 442 2.71 14.46 6.90
C PRO A 442 3.62 13.23 6.96
N GLY A 443 4.24 12.91 5.83
CA GLY A 443 5.40 12.05 5.71
C GLY A 443 5.35 10.73 6.48
N MET A 444 4.62 9.74 5.96
CA MET A 444 4.90 8.35 6.32
C MET A 444 5.91 7.73 5.36
#